data_1bfa8eed972c64ed1b58d69646cf9088
#
_entry.id   1bfa8eed972c64ed1b58d69646cf9088
#
_cell.length_a   1.000
_cell.length_b   1.000
_cell.length_c   1.000
_cell.angle_alpha   90.00
_cell.angle_beta   90.00
_cell.angle_gamma   90.00
#
_symmetry.space_group_name_H-M   'P 1'
#
loop_
_entity.id
_entity.type
_entity.pdbx_description
1 polymer ?
#
loop_
_entity_poly.entity_id
_entity_poly.type
_entity_poly.pdbx_seq_one_letter_code
_entity_poly.pdbx_strand_id
1 'polypeptide(L)'
;MVDAPIPSAVPADPAWHRFTTARHTVGEQTTVVTYGVELPTEADLKLLGPVEGARILDLGCGSGRNAVALAQQGAKVIAVDGSPEVLATARERAEAAEVRVELHQAGLAELAFLRSDSIDAALSVMALASVDDLARVFRQVHRVLKPEAPLVCSFPHPAFAMIDPAAQEPLRIVRSYDDPTPRRWELGGRDVVDHPRTFAELFTTLQRANFRVDQVLEPTASAGAGRGPDYADAMRTVPATLLLRARKQGN
;
A
#
# COMPACT_ATOMS: atom_id res chain seq x y z
N MET A 1 -29.64 11.08 1.25
CA MET A 1 -29.11 10.94 -0.13
C MET A 1 -28.92 9.45 -0.31
N VAL A 2 -29.75 8.83 -1.16
CA VAL A 2 -29.77 7.37 -1.32
C VAL A 2 -28.53 7.00 -2.12
N ASP A 3 -27.69 6.11 -1.57
CA ASP A 3 -26.58 5.51 -2.29
C ASP A 3 -27.08 4.94 -3.63
N ALA A 4 -26.64 5.53 -4.72
CA ALA A 4 -26.88 4.94 -6.03
C ALA A 4 -26.17 3.57 -6.07
N PRO A 5 -26.85 2.49 -6.48
CA PRO A 5 -26.20 1.20 -6.57
C PRO A 5 -25.04 1.31 -7.56
N ILE A 6 -23.83 1.00 -7.06
CA ILE A 6 -22.63 0.92 -7.91
C ILE A 6 -22.94 -0.09 -9.02
N PRO A 7 -22.74 0.25 -10.31
CA PRO A 7 -23.03 -0.66 -11.39
C PRO A 7 -22.32 -2.00 -11.16
N SER A 8 -23.10 -3.08 -11.07
CA SER A 8 -22.58 -4.43 -11.04
C SER A 8 -21.87 -4.72 -12.34
N ALA A 9 -20.65 -5.25 -12.24
CA ALA A 9 -19.87 -5.86 -13.31
C ALA A 9 -19.22 -4.90 -14.31
N VAL A 10 -18.15 -4.24 -13.89
CA VAL A 10 -16.99 -4.18 -14.78
C VAL A 10 -16.41 -5.60 -14.76
N PRO A 11 -16.24 -6.30 -15.89
CA PRO A 11 -15.60 -7.61 -15.92
C PRO A 11 -14.23 -7.50 -15.22
N ALA A 12 -13.95 -8.42 -14.31
CA ALA A 12 -12.64 -8.50 -13.68
C ALA A 12 -11.61 -8.64 -14.81
N ASP A 13 -10.76 -7.61 -14.98
CA ASP A 13 -9.67 -7.69 -15.95
C ASP A 13 -8.65 -8.72 -15.44
N PRO A 14 -8.47 -9.87 -16.14
CA PRO A 14 -7.59 -10.93 -15.69
C PRO A 14 -6.13 -10.47 -15.48
N ALA A 15 -5.70 -9.45 -16.20
CA ALA A 15 -4.36 -8.90 -16.09
C ALA A 15 -4.21 -8.05 -14.81
N TRP A 16 -5.23 -7.27 -14.47
CA TRP A 16 -5.29 -6.59 -13.18
C TRP A 16 -5.40 -7.57 -12.02
N HIS A 17 -6.14 -8.66 -12.20
CA HIS A 17 -6.25 -9.71 -11.19
C HIS A 17 -4.87 -10.24 -10.78
N ARG A 18 -3.98 -10.51 -11.74
CA ARG A 18 -2.60 -10.92 -11.43
C ARG A 18 -1.83 -9.87 -10.63
N PHE A 19 -1.86 -8.62 -11.09
CA PHE A 19 -1.16 -7.51 -10.43
C PHE A 19 -1.66 -7.26 -9.01
N THR A 20 -2.95 -7.46 -8.76
CA THR A 20 -3.57 -7.26 -7.45
C THR A 20 -3.50 -8.50 -6.57
N THR A 21 -3.54 -9.69 -7.13
CA THR A 21 -3.37 -10.96 -6.40
C THR A 21 -1.99 -11.04 -5.77
N ALA A 22 -0.96 -10.52 -6.44
CA ALA A 22 0.39 -10.39 -5.92
C ALA A 22 0.49 -9.66 -4.58
N ARG A 23 -0.40 -8.71 -4.35
CA ARG A 23 -0.44 -7.97 -3.08
C ARG A 23 -0.78 -8.86 -1.89
N HIS A 24 -1.43 -9.97 -2.12
CA HIS A 24 -2.04 -10.80 -1.09
C HIS A 24 -1.48 -12.22 -1.01
N THR A 25 -0.70 -12.66 -2.01
CA THR A 25 -0.13 -14.01 -1.98
C THR A 25 0.87 -14.17 -0.84
N VAL A 26 0.75 -15.29 -0.14
CA VAL A 26 1.71 -15.75 0.86
C VAL A 26 2.96 -16.23 0.11
N GLY A 27 3.80 -15.29 -0.29
CA GLY A 27 5.13 -15.61 -0.83
C GLY A 27 6.14 -15.81 0.29
N GLU A 28 7.36 -16.22 -0.08
CA GLU A 28 8.47 -16.51 0.80
C GLU A 28 8.67 -15.52 1.94
N GLN A 29 9.17 -16.00 3.07
CA GLN A 29 9.55 -15.14 4.20
C GLN A 29 10.58 -14.12 3.72
N THR A 30 10.22 -12.85 3.74
CA THR A 30 11.18 -11.79 3.45
C THR A 30 11.59 -11.13 4.76
N THR A 31 12.88 -10.92 4.94
CA THR A 31 13.46 -10.18 6.06
C THR A 31 13.55 -8.68 5.77
N VAL A 32 13.07 -8.25 4.62
CA VAL A 32 13.16 -6.87 4.14
C VAL A 32 11.76 -6.31 3.85
N VAL A 33 11.59 -5.02 4.11
CA VAL A 33 10.38 -4.29 3.77
C VAL A 33 10.35 -4.02 2.27
N THR A 34 9.22 -4.30 1.63
CA THR A 34 8.98 -4.09 0.20
C THR A 34 7.80 -3.17 -0.03
N TYR A 35 7.81 -2.43 -1.13
CA TYR A 35 6.81 -1.40 -1.45
C TYR A 35 5.92 -1.73 -2.64
N GLY A 36 6.21 -2.80 -3.32
CA GLY A 36 5.49 -3.24 -4.52
C GLY A 36 6.27 -4.28 -5.31
N VAL A 37 5.75 -4.62 -6.49
CA VAL A 37 6.33 -5.63 -7.37
C VAL A 37 7.59 -5.08 -8.05
N GLU A 38 8.69 -5.85 -8.00
CA GLU A 38 9.96 -5.54 -8.68
C GLU A 38 10.57 -4.16 -8.33
N LEU A 39 10.30 -3.66 -7.12
CA LEU A 39 10.84 -2.41 -6.63
C LEU A 39 12.06 -2.61 -5.73
N PRO A 40 12.95 -1.61 -5.62
CA PRO A 40 13.97 -1.58 -4.58
C PRO A 40 13.33 -1.69 -3.19
N THR A 41 14.03 -2.33 -2.27
CA THR A 41 13.54 -2.56 -0.90
C THR A 41 13.81 -1.35 0.00
N GLU A 42 13.29 -1.40 1.24
CA GLU A 42 13.62 -0.37 2.24
C GLU A 42 15.13 -0.32 2.56
N ALA A 43 15.83 -1.45 2.46
CA ALA A 43 17.28 -1.50 2.65
C ALA A 43 18.03 -0.60 1.66
N ASP A 44 17.50 -0.46 0.43
CA ASP A 44 18.06 0.40 -0.61
C ASP A 44 17.54 1.85 -0.49
N LEU A 45 16.23 2.01 -0.27
CA LEU A 45 15.53 3.30 -0.34
C LEU A 45 15.61 4.12 0.94
N LYS A 46 15.68 3.48 2.11
CA LYS A 46 15.77 4.11 3.45
C LYS A 46 14.71 5.18 3.70
N LEU A 47 13.48 4.88 3.33
CA LEU A 47 12.36 5.84 3.40
C LEU A 47 11.80 6.01 4.81
N LEU A 48 11.77 4.92 5.59
CA LEU A 48 11.25 4.91 6.96
C LEU A 48 12.24 5.54 7.96
N GLY A 49 13.54 5.55 7.63
CA GLY A 49 14.59 5.94 8.54
C GLY A 49 14.98 4.81 9.51
N PRO A 50 15.62 5.12 10.67
CA PRO A 50 15.99 4.11 11.65
C PRO A 50 14.76 3.39 12.22
N VAL A 51 14.74 2.06 12.12
CA VAL A 51 13.60 1.24 12.55
C VAL A 51 13.81 0.57 13.91
N GLU A 52 15.05 0.33 14.32
CA GLU A 52 15.36 -0.32 15.59
C GLU A 52 14.80 0.48 16.79
N GLY A 53 14.00 -0.17 17.61
CA GLY A 53 13.33 0.45 18.77
C GLY A 53 12.17 1.38 18.43
N ALA A 54 12.00 1.76 17.15
CA ALA A 54 10.94 2.67 16.71
C ALA A 54 9.55 2.00 16.78
N ARG A 55 8.54 2.80 17.09
CA ARG A 55 7.13 2.38 16.99
C ARG A 55 6.62 2.66 15.58
N ILE A 56 6.38 1.61 14.83
CA ILE A 56 5.98 1.70 13.43
C ILE A 56 4.55 1.19 13.25
N LEU A 57 3.73 1.99 12.56
CA LEU A 57 2.38 1.63 12.17
C LEU A 57 2.40 1.05 10.75
N ASP A 58 2.03 -0.23 10.60
CA ASP A 58 1.78 -0.87 9.31
C ASP A 58 0.28 -0.86 9.03
N LEU A 59 -0.16 0.02 8.14
CA LEU A 59 -1.56 0.32 7.87
C LEU A 59 -2.05 -0.42 6.63
N GLY A 60 -2.95 -1.39 6.81
CA GLY A 60 -3.33 -2.37 5.80
C GLY A 60 -2.23 -3.43 5.63
N CYS A 61 -1.82 -4.03 6.75
CA CYS A 61 -0.66 -4.91 6.82
C CYS A 61 -0.81 -6.21 6.02
N GLY A 62 -2.03 -6.53 5.60
CA GLY A 62 -2.30 -7.77 4.90
C GLY A 62 -1.82 -8.98 5.71
N SER A 63 -1.16 -9.92 5.05
CA SER A 63 -0.60 -11.12 5.69
C SER A 63 0.64 -10.86 6.57
N GLY A 64 0.96 -9.61 6.91
CA GLY A 64 1.99 -9.23 7.87
C GLY A 64 3.44 -9.34 7.38
N ARG A 65 3.70 -9.44 6.08
CA ARG A 65 5.07 -9.58 5.55
C ARG A 65 5.99 -8.43 6.00
N ASN A 66 5.58 -7.19 5.76
CA ASN A 66 6.35 -6.02 6.14
C ASN A 66 6.37 -5.82 7.67
N ALA A 67 5.26 -6.10 8.36
CA ALA A 67 5.20 -6.04 9.81
C ALA A 67 6.23 -6.98 10.46
N VAL A 68 6.33 -8.22 9.98
CA VAL A 68 7.31 -9.20 10.47
C VAL A 68 8.74 -8.77 10.13
N ALA A 69 8.99 -8.32 8.89
CA ALA A 69 10.31 -7.84 8.49
C ALA A 69 10.79 -6.64 9.35
N LEU A 70 9.90 -5.72 9.68
CA LEU A 70 10.18 -4.60 10.59
C LEU A 70 10.46 -5.07 12.02
N ALA A 71 9.66 -6.02 12.51
CA ALA A 71 9.85 -6.57 13.86
C ALA A 71 11.18 -7.34 13.98
N GLN A 72 11.60 -8.06 12.94
CA GLN A 72 12.92 -8.71 12.87
C GLN A 72 14.08 -7.71 12.89
N GLN A 73 13.85 -6.49 12.41
CA GLN A 73 14.80 -5.38 12.46
C GLN A 73 14.74 -4.59 13.78
N GLY A 74 14.01 -5.09 14.78
CA GLY A 74 13.93 -4.50 16.12
C GLY A 74 12.85 -3.42 16.29
N ALA A 75 11.97 -3.19 15.31
CA ALA A 75 10.86 -2.26 15.46
C ALA A 75 9.77 -2.80 16.40
N LYS A 76 9.05 -1.88 17.06
CA LYS A 76 7.81 -2.14 17.80
C LYS A 76 6.63 -1.92 16.84
N VAL A 77 6.19 -2.97 16.18
CA VAL A 77 5.22 -2.87 15.09
C VAL A 77 3.79 -2.98 15.61
N ILE A 78 2.96 -2.04 15.17
CA ILE A 78 1.50 -2.05 15.32
C ILE A 78 0.94 -2.21 13.90
N ALA A 79 0.28 -3.33 13.64
CA ALA A 79 -0.22 -3.69 12.33
C ALA A 79 -1.75 -3.71 12.34
N VAL A 80 -2.35 -3.03 11.37
CA VAL A 80 -3.81 -2.82 11.26
C VAL A 80 -4.31 -3.35 9.94
N ASP A 81 -5.37 -4.16 9.98
CA ASP A 81 -6.11 -4.60 8.80
C ASP A 81 -7.58 -4.84 9.14
N GLY A 82 -8.47 -4.65 8.19
CA GLY A 82 -9.91 -4.87 8.39
C GLY A 82 -10.32 -6.35 8.36
N SER A 83 -9.49 -7.23 7.79
CA SER A 83 -9.80 -8.64 7.56
C SER A 83 -9.27 -9.53 8.69
N PRO A 84 -10.15 -10.18 9.47
CA PRO A 84 -9.72 -11.08 10.54
C PRO A 84 -8.93 -12.30 10.03
N GLU A 85 -9.26 -12.80 8.84
CA GLU A 85 -8.59 -13.96 8.25
C GLU A 85 -7.17 -13.60 7.79
N VAL A 86 -6.99 -12.41 7.25
CA VAL A 86 -5.67 -11.91 6.85
C VAL A 86 -4.80 -11.68 8.09
N LEU A 87 -5.39 -11.16 9.17
CA LEU A 87 -4.70 -11.00 10.46
C LEU A 87 -4.35 -12.34 11.12
N ALA A 88 -5.15 -13.40 10.92
CA ALA A 88 -4.79 -14.74 11.36
C ALA A 88 -3.50 -15.21 10.67
N THR A 89 -3.40 -15.03 9.34
CA THR A 89 -2.16 -15.33 8.60
C THR A 89 -0.98 -14.47 9.07
N ALA A 90 -1.21 -13.19 9.39
CA ALA A 90 -0.17 -12.32 9.92
C ALA A 90 0.33 -12.78 11.30
N ARG A 91 -0.56 -13.29 12.14
CA ARG A 91 -0.22 -13.87 13.46
C ARG A 91 0.63 -15.12 13.29
N GLU A 92 0.19 -16.07 12.47
CA GLU A 92 0.94 -17.30 12.18
C GLU A 92 2.34 -16.99 11.66
N ARG A 93 2.46 -15.99 10.79
CA ARG A 93 3.76 -15.55 10.25
C ARG A 93 4.66 -14.94 11.32
N ALA A 94 4.11 -14.14 12.22
CA ALA A 94 4.87 -13.53 13.32
C ALA A 94 5.34 -14.61 14.31
N GLU A 95 4.49 -15.58 14.62
CA GLU A 95 4.83 -16.74 15.47
C GLU A 95 5.94 -17.59 14.83
N ALA A 96 5.82 -17.91 13.54
CA ALA A 96 6.83 -18.67 12.80
C ALA A 96 8.19 -17.96 12.70
N ALA A 97 8.18 -16.63 12.71
CA ALA A 97 9.38 -15.79 12.69
C ALA A 97 9.92 -15.46 14.11
N GLU A 98 9.24 -15.94 15.17
CA GLU A 98 9.57 -15.69 16.58
C GLU A 98 9.64 -14.19 16.92
N VAL A 99 8.80 -13.37 16.29
CA VAL A 99 8.73 -11.91 16.56
C VAL A 99 7.38 -11.50 17.11
N ARG A 100 7.36 -10.35 17.80
CA ARG A 100 6.13 -9.77 18.33
C ARG A 100 5.63 -8.66 17.43
N VAL A 101 4.39 -8.80 16.93
CA VAL A 101 3.64 -7.78 16.22
C VAL A 101 2.31 -7.56 16.95
N GLU A 102 1.96 -6.31 17.22
CA GLU A 102 0.69 -5.92 17.80
C GLU A 102 -0.35 -5.82 16.68
N LEU A 103 -1.28 -6.77 16.61
CA LEU A 103 -2.27 -6.88 15.53
C LEU A 103 -3.62 -6.30 15.96
N HIS A 104 -4.18 -5.39 15.17
CA HIS A 104 -5.49 -4.78 15.39
C HIS A 104 -6.41 -4.99 14.20
N GLN A 105 -7.60 -5.53 14.46
CA GLN A 105 -8.66 -5.56 13.47
C GLN A 105 -9.43 -4.23 13.51
N ALA A 106 -9.22 -3.39 12.52
CA ALA A 106 -9.88 -2.09 12.41
C ALA A 106 -9.88 -1.57 10.97
N GLY A 107 -10.81 -0.69 10.65
CA GLY A 107 -10.74 0.11 9.43
C GLY A 107 -9.52 1.05 9.45
N LEU A 108 -8.94 1.32 8.28
CA LEU A 108 -7.68 2.08 8.19
C LEU A 108 -7.81 3.54 8.70
N ALA A 109 -9.02 4.06 8.81
CA ALA A 109 -9.32 5.36 9.42
C ALA A 109 -9.72 5.26 10.92
N GLU A 110 -9.67 4.08 11.52
CA GLU A 110 -10.15 3.85 12.89
C GLU A 110 -8.98 3.64 13.87
N LEU A 111 -8.18 4.68 14.04
CA LEU A 111 -6.95 4.64 14.85
C LEU A 111 -7.15 5.24 16.26
N ALA A 112 -8.38 5.26 16.81
CA ALA A 112 -8.69 5.86 18.10
C ALA A 112 -7.94 5.20 19.29
N PHE A 113 -7.53 3.94 19.15
CA PHE A 113 -6.74 3.21 20.14
C PHE A 113 -5.27 3.67 20.22
N LEU A 114 -4.79 4.44 19.22
CA LEU A 114 -3.46 5.03 19.22
C LEU A 114 -3.51 6.46 19.76
N ARG A 115 -2.57 6.76 20.65
CA ARG A 115 -2.39 8.12 21.16
C ARG A 115 -1.83 9.04 20.06
N SER A 116 -2.16 10.32 20.14
CA SER A 116 -1.52 11.35 19.30
C SER A 116 0.01 11.35 19.55
N ASP A 117 0.76 11.69 18.53
CA ASP A 117 2.21 11.88 18.57
C ASP A 117 2.99 10.71 19.21
N SER A 118 2.53 9.48 18.93
CA SER A 118 3.10 8.27 19.55
C SER A 118 3.80 7.32 18.56
N ILE A 119 3.71 7.57 17.27
CA ILE A 119 4.22 6.72 16.18
C ILE A 119 5.43 7.39 15.53
N ASP A 120 6.52 6.65 15.39
CA ASP A 120 7.79 7.16 14.83
C ASP A 120 7.81 7.12 13.30
N ALA A 121 7.10 6.17 12.68
CA ALA A 121 6.89 6.08 11.24
C ALA A 121 5.62 5.31 10.92
N ALA A 122 4.98 5.61 9.81
CA ALA A 122 3.86 4.84 9.28
C ALA A 122 4.18 4.31 7.88
N LEU A 123 3.72 3.08 7.63
CA LEU A 123 3.84 2.39 6.34
C LEU A 123 2.46 1.99 5.86
N SER A 124 2.21 2.10 4.57
CA SER A 124 1.05 1.47 3.93
C SER A 124 1.41 1.06 2.51
N VAL A 125 1.39 -0.22 2.22
CA VAL A 125 1.76 -0.74 0.91
C VAL A 125 0.52 -1.18 0.17
N MET A 126 0.17 -0.44 -0.88
CA MET A 126 -0.97 -0.68 -1.77
C MET A 126 -2.37 -0.65 -1.10
N ALA A 127 -2.47 -0.78 0.22
CA ALA A 127 -3.74 -0.92 0.92
C ALA A 127 -4.64 0.32 0.82
N LEU A 128 -4.05 1.51 0.78
CA LEU A 128 -4.80 2.77 0.68
C LEU A 128 -5.54 2.95 -0.65
N ALA A 129 -5.18 2.17 -1.68
CA ALA A 129 -5.94 2.16 -2.93
C ALA A 129 -7.38 1.67 -2.74
N SER A 130 -7.63 0.82 -1.75
CA SER A 130 -8.96 0.28 -1.46
C SER A 130 -9.81 1.16 -0.52
N VAL A 131 -9.32 2.34 -0.16
CA VAL A 131 -10.02 3.26 0.74
C VAL A 131 -10.74 4.35 -0.07
N ASP A 132 -12.02 4.54 0.16
CA ASP A 132 -12.80 5.61 -0.47
C ASP A 132 -12.45 6.99 0.12
N ASP A 133 -12.62 7.20 1.43
CA ASP A 133 -12.24 8.46 2.13
C ASP A 133 -10.78 8.44 2.58
N LEU A 134 -9.87 8.63 1.63
CA LEU A 134 -8.43 8.70 1.90
C LEU A 134 -8.05 9.91 2.78
N ALA A 135 -8.79 11.01 2.68
CA ALA A 135 -8.55 12.19 3.48
C ALA A 135 -8.77 11.91 4.99
N ARG A 136 -9.78 11.11 5.33
CA ARG A 136 -10.01 10.67 6.72
C ARG A 136 -8.85 9.83 7.24
N VAL A 137 -8.34 8.90 6.44
CA VAL A 137 -7.17 8.08 6.81
C VAL A 137 -5.97 8.98 7.08
N PHE A 138 -5.63 9.87 6.16
CA PHE A 138 -4.46 10.74 6.33
C PHE A 138 -4.59 11.65 7.55
N ARG A 139 -5.76 12.17 7.87
CA ARG A 139 -5.97 12.94 9.12
C ARG A 139 -5.70 12.09 10.37
N GLN A 140 -6.13 10.81 10.38
CA GLN A 140 -5.86 9.93 11.51
C GLN A 140 -4.39 9.53 11.61
N VAL A 141 -3.74 9.25 10.50
CA VAL A 141 -2.30 8.97 10.46
C VAL A 141 -1.50 10.20 10.92
N HIS A 142 -1.88 11.40 10.44
CA HIS A 142 -1.27 12.65 10.88
C HIS A 142 -1.38 12.82 12.41
N ARG A 143 -2.55 12.58 12.99
CA ARG A 143 -2.76 12.68 14.43
C ARG A 143 -1.82 11.79 15.24
N VAL A 144 -1.61 10.54 14.81
CA VAL A 144 -0.84 9.56 15.57
C VAL A 144 0.68 9.65 15.36
N LEU A 145 1.12 10.15 14.21
CA LEU A 145 2.53 10.36 13.93
C LEU A 145 3.12 11.45 14.82
N LYS A 146 4.36 11.30 15.22
CA LYS A 146 5.17 12.36 15.84
C LYS A 146 5.47 13.48 14.82
N PRO A 147 5.74 14.72 15.26
CA PRO A 147 6.19 15.78 14.36
C PRO A 147 7.37 15.32 13.49
N GLU A 148 7.35 15.67 12.21
CA GLU A 148 8.33 15.30 11.17
C GLU A 148 8.47 13.79 10.90
N ALA A 149 7.70 12.94 11.58
CA ALA A 149 7.70 11.50 11.31
C ALA A 149 7.17 11.18 9.89
N PRO A 150 7.79 10.20 9.20
CA PRO A 150 7.38 9.86 7.85
C PRO A 150 6.13 8.98 7.80
N LEU A 151 5.30 9.24 6.83
CA LEU A 151 4.35 8.31 6.23
C LEU A 151 4.93 7.87 4.89
N VAL A 152 5.15 6.57 4.72
CA VAL A 152 5.56 5.97 3.43
C VAL A 152 4.38 5.16 2.90
N CYS A 153 3.89 5.50 1.72
CA CYS A 153 2.77 4.79 1.13
C CYS A 153 2.98 4.54 -0.36
N SER A 154 2.59 3.35 -0.80
CA SER A 154 2.57 2.99 -2.21
C SER A 154 1.15 2.78 -2.72
N PHE A 155 0.98 3.12 -3.99
CA PHE A 155 -0.27 2.99 -4.73
C PHE A 155 -0.03 2.35 -6.09
N PRO A 156 -1.05 1.73 -6.71
CA PRO A 156 -1.03 1.49 -8.15
C PRO A 156 -0.75 2.81 -8.88
N HIS A 157 0.21 2.77 -9.79
CA HIS A 157 0.57 3.99 -10.51
C HIS A 157 -0.56 4.44 -11.44
N PRO A 158 -0.98 5.71 -11.42
CA PRO A 158 -2.08 6.19 -12.24
C PRO A 158 -1.89 5.96 -13.75
N ALA A 159 -0.66 6.14 -14.26
CA ALA A 159 -0.37 5.87 -15.66
C ALA A 159 -0.44 4.37 -16.01
N PHE A 160 -0.01 3.48 -15.10
CA PHE A 160 -0.15 2.03 -15.31
C PHE A 160 -1.62 1.61 -15.28
N ALA A 161 -2.44 2.33 -14.53
CA ALA A 161 -3.88 2.11 -14.48
C ALA A 161 -4.58 2.37 -15.82
N MET A 162 -3.98 3.13 -16.72
CA MET A 162 -4.53 3.45 -18.05
C MET A 162 -4.34 2.33 -19.07
N ILE A 163 -3.32 1.49 -18.91
CA ILE A 163 -2.91 0.51 -19.92
C ILE A 163 -3.49 -0.88 -19.64
N ASP A 164 -3.56 -1.67 -20.71
CA ASP A 164 -3.75 -3.11 -20.61
C ASP A 164 -2.40 -3.77 -20.32
N PRO A 165 -2.14 -4.24 -19.09
CA PRO A 165 -0.85 -4.82 -18.73
C PRO A 165 -0.59 -6.19 -19.39
N ALA A 166 -1.61 -6.83 -19.98
CA ALA A 166 -1.50 -8.08 -20.71
C ALA A 166 -1.25 -7.86 -22.21
N ALA A 167 -1.45 -6.64 -22.70
CA ALA A 167 -1.18 -6.35 -24.11
C ALA A 167 0.32 -6.49 -24.39
N GLN A 168 0.62 -7.23 -25.45
CA GLN A 168 1.96 -7.20 -26.05
C GLN A 168 2.11 -5.89 -26.82
N GLU A 169 3.35 -5.49 -27.13
CA GLU A 169 3.59 -4.25 -27.89
C GLU A 169 2.75 -4.13 -29.18
N PRO A 170 2.24 -2.94 -29.47
CA PRO A 170 2.37 -1.68 -28.73
C PRO A 170 1.48 -1.66 -27.48
N LEU A 171 1.92 -0.91 -26.44
CA LEU A 171 1.11 -0.69 -25.24
C LEU A 171 -0.23 -0.06 -25.60
N ARG A 172 -1.31 -0.61 -25.05
CA ARG A 172 -2.66 -0.16 -25.36
C ARG A 172 -3.27 0.60 -24.19
N ILE A 173 -3.70 1.84 -24.45
CA ILE A 173 -4.47 2.62 -23.48
C ILE A 173 -5.93 2.12 -23.54
N VAL A 174 -6.49 1.75 -22.40
CA VAL A 174 -7.83 1.18 -22.27
C VAL A 174 -8.76 2.03 -21.40
N ARG A 175 -8.24 3.06 -20.72
CA ARG A 175 -9.06 4.01 -19.95
C ARG A 175 -8.40 5.36 -19.83
N SER A 176 -9.20 6.40 -19.49
CA SER A 176 -8.69 7.75 -19.21
C SER A 176 -7.88 7.80 -17.92
N TYR A 177 -6.90 8.71 -17.85
CA TYR A 177 -6.07 8.94 -16.67
C TYR A 177 -6.88 9.37 -15.44
N ASP A 178 -7.93 10.14 -15.68
CA ASP A 178 -8.81 10.74 -14.67
C ASP A 178 -10.13 9.96 -14.47
N ASP A 179 -10.26 8.77 -15.04
CA ASP A 179 -11.44 7.94 -14.85
C ASP A 179 -11.53 7.44 -13.40
N PRO A 180 -12.49 7.96 -12.60
CA PRO A 180 -12.60 7.63 -11.19
C PRO A 180 -13.32 6.31 -10.93
N THR A 181 -13.76 5.61 -11.98
CA THR A 181 -14.57 4.39 -11.84
C THR A 181 -13.82 3.36 -11.02
N PRO A 182 -14.35 2.93 -9.85
CA PRO A 182 -13.71 1.92 -9.03
C PRO A 182 -13.53 0.61 -9.79
N ARG A 183 -12.43 -0.08 -9.50
CA ARG A 183 -12.17 -1.42 -10.01
C ARG A 183 -12.55 -2.44 -8.97
N ARG A 184 -13.28 -3.47 -9.37
CA ARG A 184 -13.68 -4.58 -8.51
C ARG A 184 -13.11 -5.87 -9.04
N TRP A 185 -12.64 -6.71 -8.14
CA TRP A 185 -12.25 -8.09 -8.44
C TRP A 185 -12.48 -8.96 -7.22
N GLU A 186 -12.50 -10.24 -7.44
CA GLU A 186 -12.60 -11.23 -6.38
C GLU A 186 -11.21 -11.76 -6.02
N LEU A 187 -10.92 -11.79 -4.73
CA LEU A 187 -9.68 -12.35 -4.20
C LEU A 187 -10.02 -13.32 -3.05
N GLY A 188 -9.82 -14.62 -3.29
CA GLY A 188 -10.06 -15.63 -2.27
C GLY A 188 -11.49 -15.63 -1.71
N GLY A 189 -12.49 -15.43 -2.58
CA GLY A 189 -13.90 -15.37 -2.20
C GLY A 189 -14.36 -14.01 -1.66
N ARG A 190 -13.55 -12.95 -1.81
CA ARG A 190 -13.88 -11.60 -1.34
C ARG A 190 -13.85 -10.58 -2.45
N ASP A 191 -14.79 -9.66 -2.40
CA ASP A 191 -14.76 -8.48 -3.25
C ASP A 191 -13.69 -7.51 -2.77
N VAL A 192 -12.75 -7.18 -3.64
CA VAL A 192 -11.76 -6.12 -3.46
C VAL A 192 -12.11 -4.96 -4.38
N VAL A 193 -12.05 -3.76 -3.85
CA VAL A 193 -12.33 -2.53 -4.60
C VAL A 193 -11.11 -1.64 -4.53
N ASP A 194 -10.61 -1.17 -5.68
CA ASP A 194 -9.64 -0.08 -5.75
C ASP A 194 -10.33 1.17 -6.29
N HIS A 195 -10.00 2.28 -5.67
CA HIS A 195 -10.42 3.62 -6.09
C HIS A 195 -9.25 4.26 -6.84
N PRO A 196 -9.29 4.30 -8.19
CA PRO A 196 -8.25 4.97 -8.97
C PRO A 196 -8.17 6.45 -8.60
N ARG A 197 -6.96 6.94 -8.49
CA ARG A 197 -6.70 8.36 -8.17
C ARG A 197 -5.57 8.87 -9.03
N THR A 198 -5.70 10.10 -9.46
CA THR A 198 -4.61 10.79 -10.13
C THR A 198 -3.50 11.11 -9.13
N PHE A 199 -2.28 11.34 -9.62
CA PHE A 199 -1.19 11.84 -8.78
C PHE A 199 -1.56 13.17 -8.10
N ALA A 200 -2.24 14.06 -8.83
CA ALA A 200 -2.66 15.35 -8.31
C ALA A 200 -3.63 15.22 -7.11
N GLU A 201 -4.55 14.26 -7.16
CA GLU A 201 -5.48 13.98 -6.05
C GLU A 201 -4.74 13.45 -4.82
N LEU A 202 -3.83 12.49 -5.00
CA LEU A 202 -3.03 11.92 -3.91
C LEU A 202 -2.20 13.01 -3.24
N PHE A 203 -1.48 13.79 -4.03
CA PHE A 203 -0.63 14.87 -3.55
C PHE A 203 -1.44 15.94 -2.79
N THR A 204 -2.53 16.41 -3.40
CA THR A 204 -3.39 17.43 -2.80
C THR A 204 -4.05 16.94 -1.50
N THR A 205 -4.44 15.66 -1.46
CA THR A 205 -5.08 15.08 -0.26
C THR A 205 -4.07 14.98 0.90
N LEU A 206 -2.82 14.62 0.62
CA LEU A 206 -1.74 14.65 1.62
C LEU A 206 -1.50 16.07 2.14
N GLN A 207 -1.37 17.06 1.24
CA GLN A 207 -1.17 18.45 1.65
C GLN A 207 -2.32 18.98 2.52
N ARG A 208 -3.57 18.70 2.15
CA ARG A 208 -4.75 19.09 2.94
C ARG A 208 -4.83 18.41 4.31
N ALA A 209 -4.15 17.31 4.48
CA ALA A 209 -3.99 16.61 5.76
C ALA A 209 -2.71 17.03 6.52
N ASN A 210 -2.10 18.17 6.17
CA ASN A 210 -0.88 18.72 6.76
C ASN A 210 0.35 17.78 6.64
N PHE A 211 0.46 17.08 5.52
CA PHE A 211 1.68 16.39 5.15
C PHE A 211 2.47 17.17 4.11
N ARG A 212 3.80 17.19 4.27
CA ARG A 212 4.74 17.64 3.24
C ARG A 212 5.32 16.44 2.53
N VAL A 213 4.94 16.23 1.28
CA VAL A 213 5.58 15.21 0.42
C VAL A 213 7.03 15.65 0.18
N ASP A 214 7.98 14.84 0.57
CA ASP A 214 9.41 15.11 0.41
C ASP A 214 10.12 14.12 -0.53
N GLN A 215 9.47 12.99 -0.86
CA GLN A 215 9.95 12.09 -1.91
C GLN A 215 8.78 11.51 -2.71
N VAL A 216 8.98 11.45 -4.01
CA VAL A 216 8.11 10.78 -4.99
C VAL A 216 8.99 9.86 -5.81
N LEU A 217 8.66 8.58 -5.88
CA LEU A 217 9.39 7.59 -6.64
C LEU A 217 8.42 6.85 -7.58
N GLU A 218 8.81 6.74 -8.84
CA GLU A 218 8.06 6.08 -9.91
C GLU A 218 8.99 5.08 -10.63
N PRO A 219 9.48 4.06 -9.91
CA PRO A 219 10.45 3.14 -10.48
C PRO A 219 9.81 2.24 -11.54
N THR A 220 10.56 2.00 -12.61
CA THR A 220 10.25 0.94 -13.57
C THR A 220 10.98 -0.34 -13.21
N ALA A 221 10.43 -1.48 -13.60
CA ALA A 221 11.07 -2.77 -13.35
C ALA A 221 12.43 -2.87 -14.05
N SER A 222 13.45 -3.35 -13.35
CA SER A 222 14.80 -3.52 -13.89
C SER A 222 14.85 -4.61 -14.96
N ALA A 223 15.63 -4.39 -16.02
CA ALA A 223 15.92 -5.43 -16.99
C ALA A 223 16.81 -6.51 -16.32
N GLY A 224 16.38 -7.75 -16.33
CA GLY A 224 17.20 -8.90 -15.91
C GLY A 224 17.03 -9.39 -14.47
N ALA A 225 16.19 -8.78 -13.63
CA ALA A 225 15.78 -9.39 -12.37
C ALA A 225 14.93 -10.64 -12.65
N GLY A 226 15.04 -11.66 -11.78
CA GLY A 226 14.18 -12.84 -11.86
C GLY A 226 12.73 -12.37 -11.82
N ARG A 227 11.97 -12.66 -12.87
CA ARG A 227 10.61 -12.17 -13.04
C ARG A 227 9.69 -12.94 -12.10
N GLY A 228 9.19 -12.28 -11.06
CA GLY A 228 8.15 -12.85 -10.22
C GLY A 228 6.85 -13.11 -11.00
N PRO A 229 5.93 -13.89 -10.44
CA PRO A 229 4.66 -14.24 -11.10
C PRO A 229 3.79 -13.02 -11.44
N ASP A 230 4.07 -11.89 -10.83
CA ASP A 230 3.29 -10.66 -10.91
C ASP A 230 3.92 -9.61 -11.84
N TYR A 231 5.01 -9.98 -12.48
CA TYR A 231 5.68 -9.13 -13.44
C TYR A 231 4.91 -9.07 -14.77
N ALA A 232 4.71 -7.86 -15.28
CA ALA A 232 4.25 -7.61 -16.65
C ALA A 232 5.33 -6.86 -17.44
N ASP A 233 5.53 -7.20 -18.71
CA ASP A 233 6.55 -6.54 -19.54
C ASP A 233 6.33 -5.02 -19.65
N ALA A 234 5.08 -4.56 -19.59
CA ALA A 234 4.70 -3.15 -19.52
C ALA A 234 5.38 -2.39 -18.36
N MET A 235 5.70 -3.06 -17.24
CA MET A 235 6.37 -2.46 -16.07
C MET A 235 7.79 -1.97 -16.36
N ARG A 236 8.38 -2.38 -17.46
CA ARG A 236 9.69 -1.89 -17.92
C ARG A 236 9.61 -0.51 -18.54
N THR A 237 8.44 -0.14 -19.06
CA THR A 237 8.21 1.09 -19.81
C THR A 237 7.36 2.08 -19.02
N VAL A 238 6.37 1.56 -18.27
CA VAL A 238 5.47 2.36 -17.45
C VAL A 238 5.59 1.92 -16.00
N PRO A 239 5.87 2.83 -15.06
CA PRO A 239 5.94 2.46 -13.64
C PRO A 239 4.59 1.92 -13.16
N ALA A 240 4.61 0.76 -12.53
CA ALA A 240 3.38 0.13 -12.01
C ALA A 240 3.03 0.58 -10.60
N THR A 241 3.99 1.14 -9.89
CA THR A 241 3.84 1.59 -8.51
C THR A 241 4.27 3.06 -8.38
N LEU A 242 3.42 3.84 -7.74
CA LEU A 242 3.74 5.17 -7.23
C LEU A 242 4.07 5.04 -5.75
N LEU A 243 5.24 5.51 -5.33
CA LEU A 243 5.70 5.48 -3.95
C LEU A 243 5.92 6.91 -3.45
N LEU A 244 5.25 7.25 -2.35
CA LEU A 244 5.30 8.58 -1.75
C LEU A 244 5.86 8.48 -0.33
N ARG A 245 6.79 9.39 0.00
CA ARG A 245 7.09 9.70 1.39
C ARG A 245 6.60 11.10 1.70
N ALA A 246 5.85 11.20 2.79
CA ALA A 246 5.33 12.47 3.29
C ALA A 246 5.63 12.59 4.79
N ARG A 247 5.99 13.79 5.25
CA ARG A 247 6.28 14.06 6.65
C ARG A 247 5.16 14.85 7.29
N LYS A 248 4.80 14.48 8.52
CA LYS A 248 3.87 15.26 9.33
C LYS A 248 4.39 16.67 9.51
N GLN A 249 3.58 17.68 9.17
CA GLN A 249 3.84 19.09 9.47
C GLN A 249 2.97 19.57 10.62
N GLY A 250 3.54 20.46 11.42
CA GLY A 250 2.84 21.07 12.57
C GLY A 250 2.64 20.12 13.75
N ASN A 251 2.06 20.68 14.77
CA ASN A 251 1.63 19.95 15.98
C ASN A 251 0.18 19.52 15.86
#